data_a205c6cc90a8d76eb756b8742ca0f318
#
_entry.id   a205c6cc90a8d76eb756b8742ca0f318
#
_cell.length_a   1.000
_cell.length_b   1.000
_cell.length_c   1.000
_cell.angle_alpha   90.00
_cell.angle_beta   90.00
_cell.angle_gamma   90.00
#
_symmetry.space_group_name_H-M   'P 1'
#
loop_
_entity.id
_entity.type
_entity.pdbx_description
1 polymer ?
#
loop_
_entity_poly.entity_id
_entity_poly.type
_entity_poly.pdbx_seq_one_letter_code
_entity_poly.pdbx_strand_id
1 'polypeptide(L)'
;MEMYEPPIKWSDYEDIAMKLYERFGDDFSEAKIYRIRFTELLEWVLEIPNFEGKREDSNEGHLEMIQAQWVYEWRDNQQKE
;
A
#
# COMPACT_ATOMS: atom_id res chain seq x y z
N MET A 1 20.43 17.92 2.71
CA MET A 1 20.73 16.59 2.16
C MET A 1 19.48 15.95 1.61
N GLU A 2 19.57 15.46 0.43
CA GLU A 2 18.42 14.87 -0.20
C GLU A 2 18.35 13.38 0.08
N MET A 3 17.15 12.93 0.34
CA MET A 3 16.88 11.52 0.51
C MET A 3 16.40 10.95 -0.80
N TYR A 4 17.16 10.02 -1.34
CA TYR A 4 16.74 9.34 -2.54
C TYR A 4 15.85 8.18 -2.18
N GLU A 5 14.66 8.15 -2.75
CA GLU A 5 13.76 7.02 -2.60
C GLU A 5 13.76 6.24 -3.90
N PRO A 6 14.15 4.98 -3.85
CA PRO A 6 14.11 4.18 -5.08
C PRO A 6 12.68 4.02 -5.55
N PRO A 7 12.49 3.80 -6.87
CA PRO A 7 11.16 3.62 -7.39
C PRO A 7 10.50 2.37 -6.82
N ILE A 8 9.20 2.46 -6.61
CA ILE A 8 8.40 1.35 -6.09
C ILE A 8 7.66 0.71 -7.25
N LYS A 9 7.69 -0.60 -7.31
CA LYS A 9 7.05 -1.35 -8.38
C LYS A 9 5.99 -2.26 -7.82
N TRP A 10 5.20 -2.87 -8.71
CA TRP A 10 4.06 -3.69 -8.29
C TRP A 10 4.44 -4.82 -7.35
N SER A 11 5.64 -5.37 -7.45
CA SER A 11 6.06 -6.46 -6.58
C SER A 11 6.60 -5.99 -5.23
N ASP A 12 6.72 -4.70 -5.02
CA ASP A 12 7.25 -4.15 -3.76
C ASP A 12 6.11 -3.94 -2.76
N TYR A 13 5.47 -5.04 -2.37
CA TYR A 13 4.26 -4.99 -1.57
C TYR A 13 4.47 -4.30 -0.22
N GLU A 14 5.61 -4.55 0.41
CA GLU A 14 5.88 -3.94 1.71
C GLU A 14 6.02 -2.43 1.60
N ASP A 15 6.74 -1.98 0.58
CA ASP A 15 6.93 -0.54 0.39
C ASP A 15 5.62 0.14 0.07
N ILE A 16 4.80 -0.51 -0.76
CA ILE A 16 3.49 0.04 -1.11
C ILE A 16 2.63 0.14 0.15
N ALA A 17 2.63 -0.91 0.96
CA ALA A 17 1.82 -0.92 2.19
C ALA A 17 2.28 0.15 3.16
N MET A 18 3.59 0.36 3.28
CA MET A 18 4.11 1.41 4.14
C MET A 18 3.63 2.78 3.69
N LYS A 19 3.65 3.03 2.38
CA LYS A 19 3.19 4.30 1.86
C LYS A 19 1.70 4.51 2.09
N LEU A 20 0.92 3.44 1.94
CA LEU A 20 -0.52 3.53 2.21
C LEU A 20 -0.77 3.80 3.69
N TYR A 21 -0.03 3.14 4.56
CA TYR A 21 -0.18 3.40 5.99
C TYR A 21 0.23 4.83 6.33
N GLU A 22 1.30 5.34 5.72
CA GLU A 22 1.72 6.71 5.96
C GLU A 22 0.63 7.70 5.57
N ARG A 23 -0.09 7.40 4.49
CA ARG A 23 -1.11 8.29 3.99
C ARG A 23 -2.39 8.23 4.82
N PHE A 24 -2.82 7.04 5.17
CA PHE A 24 -4.14 6.84 5.79
C PHE A 24 -4.08 6.56 7.29
N GLY A 25 -2.94 6.09 7.78
CA GLY A 25 -2.77 5.87 9.21
C GLY A 25 -3.82 4.94 9.78
N ASP A 26 -4.41 5.37 10.88
CA ASP A 26 -5.41 4.56 11.57
C ASP A 26 -6.81 4.73 11.01
N ASP A 27 -6.96 5.47 9.91
CA ASP A 27 -8.27 5.59 9.27
C ASP A 27 -8.79 4.26 8.74
N PHE A 28 -7.88 3.34 8.43
CA PHE A 28 -8.26 2.03 7.91
C PHE A 28 -7.75 0.94 8.84
N SER A 29 -8.68 0.34 9.59
CA SER A 29 -8.39 -0.86 10.38
C SER A 29 -8.34 -2.07 9.46
N GLU A 30 -7.99 -3.22 10.03
CA GLU A 30 -7.94 -4.46 9.26
C GLU A 30 -9.25 -4.70 8.52
N ALA A 31 -10.38 -4.56 9.21
CA ALA A 31 -11.68 -4.82 8.60
C ALA A 31 -11.95 -3.86 7.45
N LYS A 32 -11.58 -2.60 7.62
CA LYS A 32 -11.79 -1.61 6.57
C LYS A 32 -10.90 -1.84 5.37
N ILE A 33 -9.63 -2.25 5.64
CA ILE A 33 -8.71 -2.53 4.55
C ILE A 33 -9.26 -3.63 3.66
N TYR A 34 -9.80 -4.69 4.26
CA TYR A 34 -10.34 -5.80 3.47
C TYR A 34 -11.63 -5.46 2.74
N ARG A 35 -12.26 -4.33 3.07
CA ARG A 35 -13.47 -3.89 2.38
C ARG A 35 -13.20 -2.92 1.24
N ILE A 36 -11.96 -2.49 1.07
CA ILE A 36 -11.62 -1.54 0.01
C ILE A 36 -11.79 -2.24 -1.34
N ARG A 37 -12.45 -1.53 -2.25
CA ARG A 37 -12.59 -2.04 -3.61
C ARG A 37 -11.24 -1.97 -4.31
N PHE A 38 -10.96 -2.98 -5.14
CA PHE A 38 -9.68 -3.01 -5.84
C PHE A 38 -9.52 -1.82 -6.79
N THR A 39 -10.63 -1.30 -7.32
CA THR A 39 -10.56 -0.11 -8.17
C THR A 39 -10.04 1.10 -7.39
N GLU A 40 -10.47 1.23 -6.14
CA GLU A 40 -9.97 2.32 -5.29
C GLU A 40 -8.51 2.09 -4.90
N LEU A 41 -8.21 0.85 -4.51
CA LEU A 41 -6.85 0.52 -4.10
C LEU A 41 -5.86 0.77 -5.22
N LEU A 42 -6.25 0.40 -6.43
CA LEU A 42 -5.42 0.63 -7.61
C LEU A 42 -5.09 2.11 -7.76
N GLU A 43 -6.09 2.98 -7.65
CA GLU A 43 -5.86 4.40 -7.79
C GLU A 43 -4.91 4.94 -6.71
N TRP A 44 -5.10 4.48 -5.48
CA TRP A 44 -4.25 4.95 -4.38
C TRP A 44 -2.81 4.51 -4.59
N VAL A 45 -2.59 3.30 -5.08
CA VAL A 45 -1.23 2.83 -5.36
C VAL A 45 -0.59 3.68 -6.45
N LEU A 46 -1.36 3.97 -7.51
CA LEU A 46 -0.83 4.79 -8.60
C LEU A 46 -0.52 6.22 -8.16
N GLU A 47 -1.15 6.68 -7.08
CA GLU A 47 -0.91 8.02 -6.56
C GLU A 47 0.33 8.14 -5.69
N ILE A 48 0.96 7.02 -5.35
CA ILE A 48 2.19 7.06 -4.57
C ILE A 48 3.27 7.77 -5.39
N PRO A 49 3.90 8.82 -4.83
CA PRO A 49 4.77 9.69 -5.64
C PRO A 49 5.91 8.98 -6.36
N ASN A 50 6.52 7.97 -5.72
CA ASN A 50 7.63 7.28 -6.36
C ASN A 50 7.23 5.90 -6.90
N PHE A 51 5.94 5.66 -7.12
CA PHE A 51 5.48 4.42 -7.71
C PHE A 51 5.65 4.48 -9.23
N GLU A 52 6.27 3.45 -9.79
CA GLU A 52 6.58 3.42 -11.21
C GLU A 52 5.91 2.28 -11.97
N GLY A 53 5.02 1.55 -11.30
CA GLY A 53 4.27 0.51 -11.99
C GLY A 53 3.23 1.09 -12.92
N LYS A 54 2.85 0.32 -13.92
CA LYS A 54 1.83 0.76 -14.87
C LYS A 54 0.47 0.19 -14.50
N ARG A 55 -0.57 0.96 -14.81
CA ARG A 55 -1.94 0.50 -14.55
C ARG A 55 -2.20 -0.84 -15.24
N GLU A 56 -1.71 -1.00 -16.45
CA GLU A 56 -1.94 -2.22 -17.23
C GLU A 56 -1.34 -3.46 -16.59
N ASP A 57 -0.34 -3.28 -15.73
CA ASP A 57 0.34 -4.39 -15.09
C ASP A 57 -0.32 -4.80 -13.77
N SER A 58 -1.36 -4.08 -13.35
CA SER A 58 -2.06 -4.44 -12.14
C SER A 58 -2.87 -5.71 -12.34
N ASN A 59 -3.02 -6.48 -11.27
CA ASN A 59 -3.89 -7.64 -11.29
C ASN A 59 -4.37 -7.91 -9.87
N GLU A 60 -5.34 -8.80 -9.74
CA GLU A 60 -5.91 -9.08 -8.43
C GLU A 60 -4.88 -9.65 -7.47
N GLY A 61 -3.95 -10.47 -7.99
CA GLY A 61 -2.92 -11.03 -7.14
C GLY A 61 -2.07 -9.97 -6.48
N HIS A 62 -1.64 -8.98 -7.26
CA HIS A 62 -0.88 -7.86 -6.70
C HIS A 62 -1.69 -7.11 -5.66
N LEU A 63 -2.95 -6.82 -5.96
CA LEU A 63 -3.78 -6.03 -5.07
C LEU A 63 -4.08 -6.79 -3.78
N GLU A 64 -4.29 -8.10 -3.87
CA GLU A 64 -4.51 -8.91 -2.68
C GLU A 64 -3.27 -8.92 -1.79
N MET A 65 -2.09 -9.03 -2.39
CA MET A 65 -0.86 -9.02 -1.60
C MET A 65 -0.63 -7.66 -0.94
N ILE A 66 -0.93 -6.59 -1.66
CA ILE A 66 -0.81 -5.26 -1.09
C ILE A 66 -1.77 -5.10 0.08
N GLN A 67 -2.98 -5.59 -0.06
CA GLN A 67 -3.97 -5.52 0.99
C GLN A 67 -3.50 -6.25 2.24
N ALA A 68 -2.95 -7.45 2.07
CA ALA A 68 -2.45 -8.24 3.19
C ALA A 68 -1.28 -7.54 3.87
N GLN A 69 -0.35 -6.99 3.09
CA GLN A 69 0.79 -6.30 3.66
C GLN A 69 0.36 -5.02 4.39
N TRP A 70 -0.64 -4.34 3.87
CA TRP A 70 -1.18 -3.17 4.55
C TRP A 70 -1.74 -3.54 5.91
N VAL A 71 -2.44 -4.68 5.99
CA VAL A 71 -2.95 -5.15 7.28
C VAL A 71 -1.81 -5.44 8.25
N TYR A 72 -0.74 -6.09 7.77
CA TYR A 72 0.42 -6.34 8.62
C TYR A 72 1.03 -5.03 9.11
N GLU A 73 1.12 -4.04 8.23
CA GLU A 73 1.69 -2.75 8.60
C GLU A 73 0.84 -2.08 9.68
N TRP A 74 -0.48 -2.14 9.51
CA TRP A 74 -1.38 -1.58 10.51
C TRP A 74 -1.25 -2.30 11.85
N ARG A 75 -1.18 -3.62 11.83
CA ARG A 75 -1.05 -4.41 13.06
C ARG A 75 0.26 -4.10 13.79
N ASP A 76 1.35 -4.01 13.03
CA ASP A 76 2.64 -3.70 13.62
C ASP A 76 2.59 -2.38 14.36
N ASN A 77 1.93 -1.40 13.77
CA ASN A 77 1.87 -0.08 14.38
C ASN A 77 0.92 -0.03 15.57
N GLN A 78 -0.07 -0.92 15.63
CA GLN A 78 -0.95 -1.01 16.78
C GLN A 78 -0.25 -1.61 18.00
N GLN A 79 0.77 -2.42 17.76
CA GLN A 79 1.47 -3.11 18.84
C GLN A 79 2.62 -2.31 19.42
N LYS A 80 2.96 -1.20 18.81
CA LYS A 80 4.03 -0.36 19.34
C LYS A 80 3.57 0.39 20.57
N GLU A 81 4.43 0.44 21.54
CA GLU A 81 4.19 1.17 22.78
C GLU A 81 4.77 2.56 22.72
#